data_9e5cec073d6c2465585df509999fe116
#
_entry.id   9e5cec073d6c2465585df509999fe116
#
_cell.length_a   1.000
_cell.length_b   1.000
_cell.length_c   1.000
_cell.angle_alpha   90.00
_cell.angle_beta   90.00
_cell.angle_gamma   90.00
#
_symmetry.space_group_name_H-M   'P 1'
#
loop_
_entity.id
_entity.type
_entity.pdbx_description
1 polymer ?
#
loop_
_entity_poly.entity_id
_entity_poly.type
_entity_poly.pdbx_seq_one_letter_code
_entity_poly.pdbx_strand_id
1 'polypeptide(L)'
;MLPVIGTCTGESKHVSDSQTLYWSDIAIGKQIVSAGTTIAERDIKEFAVEFDPQPYHLDAKAGDNSIFGGLCASGWHVTAVMMRLLTDSFAERNIELLGSSSVSRVSWRKPVFANDCLKSTLTVTKKSAATDTRYGYIECDVDVTNQHDQSVIILSTTLMVATGTEEN
;
A
#
# COMPACT_ATOMS: atom_id res chain seq x y z
N MET A 1 16.03 -2.27 -13.44
CA MET A 1 15.86 -3.45 -12.56
C MET A 1 15.29 -2.91 -11.26
N LEU A 2 14.00 -3.14 -10.96
CA LEU A 2 13.37 -2.61 -9.75
C LEU A 2 14.04 -3.25 -8.52
N PRO A 3 14.35 -2.46 -7.49
CA PRO A 3 15.03 -2.96 -6.31
C PRO A 3 14.17 -3.98 -5.56
N VAL A 4 14.83 -5.01 -5.02
CA VAL A 4 14.20 -5.99 -4.12
C VAL A 4 13.94 -5.27 -2.79
N ILE A 5 12.67 -5.05 -2.48
CA ILE A 5 12.23 -4.45 -1.21
C ILE A 5 12.58 -5.43 -0.08
N GLY A 6 13.37 -4.99 0.90
CA GLY A 6 13.75 -5.80 2.06
C GLY A 6 12.52 -6.13 2.92
N THR A 7 12.32 -7.41 3.25
CA THR A 7 11.24 -7.84 4.15
C THR A 7 11.66 -7.67 5.61
N CYS A 8 10.85 -6.95 6.39
CA CYS A 8 10.94 -7.01 7.84
C CYS A 8 10.35 -8.36 8.29
N THR A 9 11.07 -9.10 9.13
CA THR A 9 10.77 -10.47 9.56
C THR A 9 9.30 -10.67 9.97
N GLY A 10 8.56 -11.34 9.11
CA GLY A 10 7.26 -11.95 9.36
C GLY A 10 7.17 -13.15 8.41
N GLU A 11 6.95 -14.34 8.96
CA GLU A 11 6.88 -15.58 8.19
C GLU A 11 5.88 -15.48 7.06
N SER A 12 6.36 -15.55 5.81
CA SER A 12 5.49 -15.78 4.66
C SER A 12 5.03 -17.24 4.70
N LYS A 13 3.79 -17.48 5.06
CA LYS A 13 3.15 -18.79 4.84
C LYS A 13 2.97 -18.95 3.33
N HIS A 14 3.67 -19.91 2.74
CA HIS A 14 3.35 -20.44 1.43
C HIS A 14 1.88 -20.88 1.43
N VAL A 15 1.07 -20.19 0.67
CA VAL A 15 -0.32 -20.59 0.42
C VAL A 15 -0.28 -21.70 -0.63
N SER A 16 -0.57 -22.93 -0.19
CA SER A 16 -0.83 -24.07 -1.06
C SER A 16 -2.16 -23.86 -1.78
N ASP A 17 -2.22 -24.23 -3.06
CA ASP A 17 -3.39 -24.54 -3.92
C ASP A 17 -4.75 -24.01 -3.38
N SER A 18 -4.85 -22.69 -3.16
CA SER A 18 -6.04 -22.05 -2.63
C SER A 18 -6.88 -21.52 -3.80
N GLN A 19 -8.16 -21.81 -3.72
CA GLN A 19 -9.20 -21.31 -4.63
C GLN A 19 -9.08 -19.79 -4.77
N THR A 20 -9.23 -19.28 -6.01
CA THR A 20 -9.31 -17.85 -6.28
C THR A 20 -10.51 -17.25 -5.54
N LEU A 21 -10.27 -16.16 -4.84
CA LEU A 21 -11.32 -15.41 -4.15
C LEU A 21 -11.79 -14.27 -5.03
N TYR A 22 -13.10 -14.20 -5.21
CA TYR A 22 -13.77 -13.19 -6.01
C TYR A 22 -14.45 -12.14 -5.13
N TRP A 23 -14.96 -11.10 -5.77
CA TRP A 23 -15.67 -10.02 -5.10
C TRP A 23 -16.78 -10.51 -4.14
N SER A 24 -17.52 -11.56 -4.51
CA SER A 24 -18.58 -12.15 -3.66
C SER A 24 -18.04 -12.67 -2.32
N ASP A 25 -16.82 -13.18 -2.30
CA ASP A 25 -16.19 -13.84 -1.15
C ASP A 25 -15.60 -12.83 -0.14
N ILE A 26 -15.50 -11.57 -0.54
CA ILE A 26 -14.96 -10.51 0.33
C ILE A 26 -16.11 -9.92 1.15
N ALA A 27 -16.04 -10.08 2.48
CA ALA A 27 -17.03 -9.51 3.39
C ALA A 27 -16.71 -8.05 3.77
N ILE A 28 -17.75 -7.25 4.05
CA ILE A 28 -17.59 -5.96 4.73
C ILE A 28 -17.00 -6.22 6.13
N GLY A 29 -16.07 -5.39 6.57
CA GLY A 29 -15.28 -5.56 7.78
C GLY A 29 -14.06 -6.49 7.62
N LYS A 30 -13.88 -7.14 6.46
CA LYS A 30 -12.69 -7.94 6.18
C LYS A 30 -11.45 -7.06 6.28
N GLN A 31 -10.47 -7.52 7.04
CA GLN A 31 -9.14 -6.92 7.10
C GLN A 31 -8.14 -7.73 6.28
N ILE A 32 -7.31 -7.03 5.54
CA ILE A 32 -6.18 -7.56 4.79
C ILE A 32 -4.94 -6.84 5.31
N VAL A 33 -4.06 -7.61 5.94
CA VAL A 33 -2.82 -7.10 6.52
C VAL A 33 -1.66 -7.55 5.63
N SER A 34 -0.78 -6.61 5.26
CA SER A 34 0.39 -6.90 4.42
C SER A 34 1.54 -7.51 5.22
N ALA A 35 2.50 -8.11 4.51
CA ALA A 35 3.86 -8.26 5.02
C ALA A 35 4.47 -6.88 5.30
N GLY A 36 5.53 -6.83 6.11
CA GLY A 36 6.30 -5.61 6.33
C GLY A 36 7.31 -5.37 5.22
N THR A 37 7.56 -4.10 4.88
CA THR A 37 8.63 -3.70 3.97
C THR A 37 9.46 -2.57 4.54
N THR A 38 10.77 -2.60 4.30
CA THR A 38 11.69 -1.54 4.74
C THR A 38 11.94 -0.56 3.60
N ILE A 39 11.87 0.74 3.88
CA ILE A 39 12.23 1.79 2.92
C ILE A 39 13.73 2.08 3.05
N ALA A 40 14.50 1.83 1.99
CA ALA A 40 15.92 2.15 1.97
C ALA A 40 16.16 3.63 1.63
N GLU A 41 17.23 4.21 2.18
CA GLU A 41 17.64 5.59 1.86
C GLU A 41 17.83 5.81 0.36
N ARG A 42 18.41 4.83 -0.32
CA ARG A 42 18.60 4.89 -1.77
C ARG A 42 17.25 5.06 -2.50
N ASP A 43 16.25 4.29 -2.12
CA ASP A 43 14.94 4.29 -2.79
C ASP A 43 14.20 5.63 -2.53
N ILE A 44 14.38 6.22 -1.33
CA ILE A 44 13.89 7.57 -1.02
C ILE A 44 14.47 8.59 -1.98
N LYS A 45 15.80 8.58 -2.17
CA LYS A 45 16.49 9.53 -3.02
C LYS A 45 16.19 9.31 -4.50
N GLU A 46 16.15 8.07 -4.96
CA GLU A 46 15.83 7.73 -6.37
C GLU A 46 14.43 8.22 -6.73
N PHE A 47 13.43 7.94 -5.88
CA PHE A 47 12.08 8.46 -6.10
C PHE A 47 12.04 10.00 -6.09
N ALA A 48 12.71 10.61 -5.14
CA ALA A 48 12.69 12.06 -4.99
C ALA A 48 13.33 12.78 -6.18
N VAL A 49 14.46 12.30 -6.69
CA VAL A 49 15.12 12.87 -7.88
C VAL A 49 14.16 12.95 -9.07
N GLU A 50 13.30 11.93 -9.23
CA GLU A 50 12.45 11.82 -10.40
C GLU A 50 11.09 12.53 -10.22
N PHE A 51 10.49 12.48 -9.01
CA PHE A 51 9.09 12.85 -8.81
C PHE A 51 8.86 13.97 -7.79
N ASP A 52 9.78 14.19 -6.82
CA ASP A 52 9.57 15.16 -5.73
C ASP A 52 10.93 15.66 -5.20
N PRO A 53 11.67 16.48 -5.99
CA PRO A 53 13.06 16.83 -5.70
C PRO A 53 13.20 17.91 -4.60
N GLN A 54 12.54 17.71 -3.48
CA GLN A 54 12.69 18.58 -2.32
C GLN A 54 14.01 18.27 -1.59
N PRO A 55 14.73 19.30 -1.11
CA PRO A 55 16.04 19.09 -0.48
C PRO A 55 16.06 18.07 0.65
N TYR A 56 15.01 18.04 1.49
CA TYR A 56 14.88 17.14 2.63
C TYR A 56 14.54 15.68 2.24
N HIS A 57 14.27 15.41 0.96
CA HIS A 57 14.14 14.06 0.41
C HIS A 57 15.43 13.58 -0.30
N LEU A 58 16.36 14.49 -0.58
CA LEU A 58 17.56 14.25 -1.37
C LEU A 58 18.84 14.20 -0.54
N ASP A 59 18.93 15.03 0.49
CA ASP A 59 20.15 15.24 1.27
C ASP A 59 19.88 15.15 2.77
N ALA A 60 20.71 14.36 3.48
CA ALA A 60 20.55 14.13 4.91
C ALA A 60 20.69 15.42 5.73
N LYS A 61 21.66 16.29 5.38
CA LYS A 61 21.88 17.55 6.10
C LYS A 61 20.73 18.54 5.86
N ALA A 62 20.17 18.54 4.65
CA ALA A 62 18.95 19.32 4.37
C ALA A 62 17.75 18.78 5.13
N GLY A 63 17.63 17.46 5.25
CA GLY A 63 16.62 16.80 6.07
C GLY A 63 16.73 17.15 7.54
N ASP A 64 17.92 17.06 8.13
CA ASP A 64 18.19 17.42 9.53
C ASP A 64 17.83 18.87 9.84
N ASN A 65 18.05 19.79 8.89
CA ASN A 65 17.73 21.20 9.04
C ASN A 65 16.26 21.54 8.70
N SER A 66 15.47 20.56 8.26
CA SER A 66 14.05 20.73 7.94
C SER A 66 13.16 20.58 9.16
N ILE A 67 11.86 20.88 8.98
CA ILE A 67 10.83 20.64 10.00
C ILE A 67 10.65 19.17 10.33
N PHE A 68 11.16 18.26 9.48
CA PHE A 68 11.05 16.81 9.66
C PHE A 68 12.16 16.24 10.54
N GLY A 69 13.31 16.92 10.67
CA GLY A 69 14.42 16.50 11.52
C GLY A 69 15.21 15.29 11.00
N GLY A 70 15.19 15.04 9.69
CA GLY A 70 15.92 13.97 9.03
C GLY A 70 15.55 13.79 7.56
N LEU A 71 16.36 12.99 6.84
CA LEU A 71 16.03 12.59 5.48
C LEU A 71 14.78 11.71 5.49
N CYS A 72 13.69 12.19 4.92
CA CYS A 72 12.42 11.48 4.89
C CYS A 72 11.96 11.19 3.46
N ALA A 73 11.13 10.17 3.31
CA ALA A 73 10.50 9.82 2.04
C ALA A 73 9.44 10.85 1.65
N SER A 74 9.32 11.11 0.33
CA SER A 74 8.14 11.80 -0.20
C SER A 74 6.85 11.09 0.22
N GLY A 75 5.83 11.84 0.56
CA GLY A 75 4.50 11.26 0.85
C GLY A 75 3.98 10.41 -0.33
N TRP A 76 4.26 10.81 -1.56
CA TRP A 76 3.90 10.04 -2.76
C TRP A 76 4.68 8.75 -2.89
N HIS A 77 5.97 8.73 -2.48
CA HIS A 77 6.75 7.49 -2.39
C HIS A 77 6.10 6.50 -1.40
N VAL A 78 5.75 6.98 -0.19
CA VAL A 78 5.06 6.15 0.82
C VAL A 78 3.72 5.64 0.28
N THR A 79 2.99 6.46 -0.49
CA THR A 79 1.74 6.04 -1.13
C THR A 79 1.97 4.96 -2.19
N ALA A 80 3.03 5.07 -2.99
CA ALA A 80 3.40 4.04 -3.98
C ALA A 80 3.80 2.72 -3.30
N VAL A 81 4.58 2.78 -2.21
CA VAL A 81 4.93 1.60 -1.38
C VAL A 81 3.68 0.96 -0.80
N MET A 82 2.73 1.74 -0.28
CA MET A 82 1.44 1.23 0.19
C MET A 82 0.71 0.45 -0.91
N MET A 83 0.62 0.98 -2.14
CA MET A 83 -0.01 0.28 -3.26
C MET A 83 0.68 -1.05 -3.55
N ARG A 84 2.01 -1.10 -3.48
CA ARG A 84 2.75 -2.36 -3.65
C ARG A 84 2.40 -3.36 -2.55
N LEU A 85 2.35 -2.94 -1.29
CA LEU A 85 1.95 -3.80 -0.16
C LEU A 85 0.53 -4.35 -0.32
N LEU A 86 -0.41 -3.53 -0.82
CA LEU A 86 -1.77 -3.97 -1.10
C LEU A 86 -1.81 -4.99 -2.23
N THR A 87 -1.16 -4.69 -3.37
CA THR A 87 -1.11 -5.58 -4.53
C THR A 87 -0.55 -6.96 -4.16
N ASP A 88 0.58 -6.99 -3.45
CA ASP A 88 1.20 -8.23 -3.00
C ASP A 88 0.26 -9.00 -2.05
N SER A 89 -0.42 -8.28 -1.14
CA SER A 89 -1.36 -8.87 -0.18
C SER A 89 -2.60 -9.48 -0.84
N PHE A 90 -3.09 -8.89 -1.92
CA PHE A 90 -4.19 -9.44 -2.70
C PHE A 90 -3.73 -10.70 -3.47
N ALA A 91 -2.56 -10.61 -4.12
CA ALA A 91 -1.97 -11.74 -4.83
C ALA A 91 -1.71 -12.96 -3.92
N GLU A 92 -1.14 -12.74 -2.73
CA GLU A 92 -0.90 -13.79 -1.72
C GLU A 92 -2.18 -14.51 -1.27
N ARG A 93 -3.34 -13.88 -1.43
CA ARG A 93 -4.64 -14.43 -1.05
C ARG A 93 -5.45 -14.90 -2.23
N ASN A 94 -4.84 -14.95 -3.42
CA ASN A 94 -5.52 -15.26 -4.69
C ASN A 94 -6.78 -14.41 -4.92
N ILE A 95 -6.74 -13.13 -4.56
CA ILE A 95 -7.79 -12.16 -4.86
C ILE A 95 -7.39 -11.40 -6.11
N GLU A 96 -8.21 -11.47 -7.15
CA GLU A 96 -7.95 -10.80 -8.42
C GLU A 96 -8.34 -9.31 -8.35
N LEU A 97 -7.33 -8.47 -8.07
CA LEU A 97 -7.45 -7.02 -8.07
C LEU A 97 -7.29 -6.49 -9.49
N LEU A 98 -8.31 -5.85 -10.03
CA LEU A 98 -8.31 -5.29 -11.38
C LEU A 98 -7.81 -3.84 -11.43
N GLY A 99 -7.87 -3.11 -10.31
CA GLY A 99 -7.39 -1.75 -10.22
C GLY A 99 -8.06 -0.92 -9.12
N SER A 100 -7.73 0.37 -9.10
CA SER A 100 -8.37 1.35 -8.24
C SER A 100 -9.16 2.34 -9.10
N SER A 101 -10.44 2.54 -8.79
CA SER A 101 -11.30 3.48 -9.51
C SER A 101 -11.24 4.89 -8.94
N SER A 102 -10.93 5.03 -7.67
CA SER A 102 -10.82 6.34 -7.04
C SER A 102 -10.02 6.30 -5.74
N VAL A 103 -9.44 7.44 -5.39
CA VAL A 103 -8.89 7.72 -4.08
C VAL A 103 -9.61 8.95 -3.55
N SER A 104 -10.40 8.80 -2.50
CA SER A 104 -11.22 9.88 -1.95
C SER A 104 -10.51 10.67 -0.86
N ARG A 105 -9.49 10.07 -0.23
CA ARG A 105 -8.72 10.69 0.84
C ARG A 105 -7.30 10.14 0.87
N VAL A 106 -6.32 11.04 1.01
CA VAL A 106 -4.94 10.72 1.42
C VAL A 106 -4.56 11.66 2.55
N SER A 107 -4.00 11.13 3.63
CA SER A 107 -3.52 11.91 4.75
C SER A 107 -2.18 11.36 5.24
N TRP A 108 -1.11 12.09 5.00
CA TRP A 108 0.21 11.80 5.55
C TRP A 108 0.27 12.32 6.98
N ARG A 109 0.47 11.41 7.92
CA ARG A 109 0.33 11.67 9.37
C ARG A 109 1.67 11.92 10.04
N LYS A 110 2.71 11.24 9.57
CA LYS A 110 4.07 11.33 10.09
C LYS A 110 5.08 11.17 8.96
N PRO A 111 6.26 11.77 9.06
CA PRO A 111 7.36 11.49 8.15
C PRO A 111 7.78 10.02 8.25
N VAL A 112 8.23 9.47 7.15
CA VAL A 112 8.82 8.14 7.04
C VAL A 112 10.30 8.31 6.72
N PHE A 113 11.15 7.75 7.57
CA PHE A 113 12.60 7.86 7.46
C PHE A 113 13.22 6.61 6.83
N ALA A 114 14.47 6.73 6.44
CA ALA A 114 15.24 5.59 5.95
C ALA A 114 15.31 4.49 7.03
N ASN A 115 15.14 3.25 6.60
CA ASN A 115 15.04 2.04 7.41
C ASN A 115 13.75 1.90 8.25
N ASP A 116 12.78 2.77 8.11
CA ASP A 116 11.44 2.51 8.64
C ASP A 116 10.86 1.25 7.98
N CYS A 117 10.23 0.41 8.81
CA CYS A 117 9.51 -0.77 8.36
C CYS A 117 8.02 -0.46 8.31
N LEU A 118 7.45 -0.51 7.12
CA LEU A 118 6.04 -0.19 6.88
C LEU A 118 5.20 -1.45 6.71
N LYS A 119 3.98 -1.39 7.25
CA LYS A 119 2.97 -2.42 7.14
C LYS A 119 1.62 -1.77 6.89
N SER A 120 0.83 -2.31 5.96
CA SER A 120 -0.51 -1.81 5.68
C SER A 120 -1.59 -2.72 6.24
N THR A 121 -2.68 -2.12 6.71
CA THR A 121 -3.93 -2.79 7.06
C THR A 121 -5.04 -2.14 6.25
N LEU A 122 -5.61 -2.90 5.33
CA LEU A 122 -6.80 -2.50 4.58
C LEU A 122 -8.05 -3.07 5.27
N THR A 123 -9.07 -2.24 5.44
CA THR A 123 -10.39 -2.66 5.96
C THR A 123 -11.46 -2.35 4.92
N VAL A 124 -12.23 -3.36 4.53
CA VAL A 124 -13.36 -3.19 3.61
C VAL A 124 -14.53 -2.54 4.34
N THR A 125 -14.93 -1.37 3.91
CA THR A 125 -15.99 -0.57 4.57
C THR A 125 -17.34 -0.69 3.86
N LYS A 126 -17.32 -0.88 2.52
CA LYS A 126 -18.55 -1.00 1.72
C LYS A 126 -18.30 -1.84 0.47
N LYS A 127 -19.36 -2.41 -0.08
CA LYS A 127 -19.37 -3.12 -1.37
C LYS A 127 -20.49 -2.59 -2.24
N SER A 128 -20.25 -2.54 -3.54
CA SER A 128 -21.28 -2.24 -4.54
C SER A 128 -21.01 -3.00 -5.84
N ALA A 129 -22.08 -3.45 -6.47
CA ALA A 129 -21.96 -4.04 -7.80
C ALA A 129 -21.63 -2.95 -8.83
N ALA A 130 -20.86 -3.31 -9.84
CA ALA A 130 -20.67 -2.48 -11.02
C ALA A 130 -21.76 -2.78 -12.07
N THR A 131 -21.93 -1.89 -13.05
CA THR A 131 -22.77 -2.15 -14.23
C THR A 131 -22.15 -3.27 -15.08
N ASP A 132 -20.82 -3.30 -15.16
CA ASP A 132 -20.07 -4.38 -15.77
C ASP A 132 -20.01 -5.55 -14.77
N THR A 133 -20.53 -6.70 -15.18
CA THR A 133 -20.63 -7.90 -14.33
C THR A 133 -19.30 -8.58 -14.05
N ARG A 134 -18.22 -8.22 -14.76
CA ARG A 134 -16.89 -8.81 -14.58
C ARG A 134 -16.21 -8.41 -13.28
N TYR A 135 -16.65 -7.32 -12.65
CA TYR A 135 -16.09 -6.84 -11.37
C TYR A 135 -17.14 -6.22 -10.47
N GLY A 136 -16.78 -6.10 -9.20
CA GLY A 136 -17.51 -5.30 -8.22
C GLY A 136 -16.56 -4.34 -7.51
N TYR A 137 -17.12 -3.32 -6.88
CA TYR A 137 -16.37 -2.34 -6.11
C TYR A 137 -16.32 -2.73 -4.63
N ILE A 138 -15.16 -2.48 -4.01
CA ILE A 138 -15.00 -2.45 -2.57
C ILE A 138 -14.45 -1.08 -2.16
N GLU A 139 -15.13 -0.38 -1.26
CA GLU A 139 -14.60 0.82 -0.62
C GLU A 139 -13.77 0.39 0.59
N CYS A 140 -12.59 0.95 0.74
CA CYS A 140 -11.63 0.50 1.73
C CYS A 140 -10.98 1.69 2.43
N ASP A 141 -10.76 1.55 3.73
CA ASP A 141 -9.82 2.38 4.48
C ASP A 141 -8.51 1.61 4.65
N VAL A 142 -7.41 2.29 4.41
CA VAL A 142 -6.06 1.74 4.52
C VAL A 142 -5.29 2.57 5.55
N ASP A 143 -4.73 1.91 6.54
CA ASP A 143 -3.80 2.48 7.50
C ASP A 143 -2.41 1.84 7.29
N VAL A 144 -1.40 2.68 7.10
CA VAL A 144 0.00 2.24 7.03
C VAL A 144 0.69 2.66 8.31
N THR A 145 1.27 1.70 8.99
CA THR A 145 2.00 1.91 10.24
C THR A 145 3.49 1.64 10.07
N ASN A 146 4.31 2.30 10.90
CA ASN A 146 5.74 2.02 11.00
C ASN A 146 6.01 0.92 12.07
N GLN A 147 7.29 0.62 12.33
CA GLN A 147 7.74 -0.38 13.32
C GLN A 147 7.36 -0.08 14.77
N HIS A 148 6.85 1.11 15.05
CA HIS A 148 6.36 1.55 16.36
C HIS A 148 4.83 1.58 16.44
N ASP A 149 4.13 0.92 15.49
CA ASP A 149 2.67 0.92 15.35
C ASP A 149 2.07 2.34 15.21
N GLN A 150 2.86 3.29 14.72
CA GLN A 150 2.40 4.65 14.49
C GLN A 150 1.87 4.79 13.07
N SER A 151 0.65 5.26 12.91
CA SER A 151 0.06 5.56 11.60
C SER A 151 0.87 6.66 10.89
N VAL A 152 1.40 6.34 9.71
CA VAL A 152 2.18 7.26 8.86
C VAL A 152 1.37 7.77 7.67
N ILE A 153 0.44 6.97 7.16
CA ILE A 153 -0.50 7.38 6.10
C ILE A 153 -1.86 6.71 6.32
N ILE A 154 -2.92 7.48 6.12
CA ILE A 154 -4.30 6.98 6.02
C ILE A 154 -4.83 7.32 4.64
N LEU A 155 -5.44 6.34 3.99
CA LEU A 155 -5.99 6.49 2.65
C LEU A 155 -7.36 5.81 2.57
N SER A 156 -8.30 6.44 1.88
CA SER A 156 -9.58 5.83 1.52
C SER A 156 -9.66 5.69 0.01
N THR A 157 -9.95 4.48 -0.47
CA THR A 157 -9.94 4.13 -1.90
C THR A 157 -11.08 3.21 -2.26
N THR A 158 -11.46 3.21 -3.53
CA THR A 158 -12.38 2.23 -4.11
C THR A 158 -11.60 1.34 -5.08
N LEU A 159 -11.60 0.06 -4.80
CA LEU A 159 -10.92 -0.96 -5.57
C LEU A 159 -11.92 -1.76 -6.41
N MET A 160 -11.46 -2.25 -7.55
CA MET A 160 -12.19 -3.10 -8.48
C MET A 160 -11.67 -4.53 -8.32
N VAL A 161 -12.55 -5.46 -7.97
CA VAL A 161 -12.22 -6.87 -7.75
C VAL A 161 -13.05 -7.73 -8.69
N ALA A 162 -12.40 -8.71 -9.33
CA ALA A 162 -13.05 -9.61 -10.26
C ALA A 162 -14.21 -10.39 -9.59
N THR A 163 -15.27 -10.67 -10.36
CA THR A 163 -16.40 -11.49 -9.91
C THR A 163 -16.27 -12.96 -10.29
N GLY A 164 -15.27 -13.29 -11.15
CA GLY A 164 -15.14 -14.64 -11.74
C GLY A 164 -16.13 -14.92 -12.88
N THR A 165 -16.86 -13.90 -13.34
CA THR A 165 -17.77 -14.03 -14.47
C THR A 165 -16.98 -13.77 -15.76
N GLU A 166 -16.91 -14.76 -16.66
CA GLU A 166 -16.33 -14.58 -18.00
C GLU A 166 -17.32 -13.82 -18.90
N GLU A 167 -16.78 -13.10 -19.89
CA GLU A 167 -17.62 -12.56 -20.98
C GLU A 167 -18.23 -13.71 -21.77
N ASN A 168 -19.57 -13.72 -21.89
CA ASN A 168 -20.28 -14.56 -22.87
C ASN A 168 -20.26 -13.90 -24.25
#